data_0a4af8bd3d9b30705c865b47124544fe
#
_entry.id   0a4af8bd3d9b30705c865b47124544fe
#
_cell.length_a   1.000
_cell.length_b   1.000
_cell.length_c   1.000
_cell.angle_alpha   90.00
_cell.angle_beta   90.00
_cell.angle_gamma   90.00
#
_symmetry.space_group_name_H-M   'P 1'
#
loop_
_entity.id
_entity.type
_entity.pdbx_description
1 polymer ?
#
loop_
_entity_poly.entity_id
_entity_poly.type
_entity_poly.pdbx_seq_one_letter_code
_entity_poly.pdbx_strand_id
1 'polypeptide(L)'
;MYTQADNFTGEVLYDNLTEAYLHPDAAYALIEAQKALKRLYPSYSLIIYDAARPMSVQKKMWNVVKGTSKYKYVSNPNRGGGLHNYGLAVDISIQDSLGQPLPMGTKVDHLSMEAHITDEIGLVHNGKMSETERQNRLLLRKVMKEAGFRALPSEWWHFNFCSRDVAKQKYKLIP
;
A
#
# COMPACT_ATOMS: atom_id res chain seq x y z
N MET A 1 5.26 -2.33 -9.21
CA MET A 1 6.39 -1.56 -8.66
C MET A 1 7.66 -2.40 -8.61
N TYR A 2 7.72 -3.49 -7.91
CA TYR A 2 8.95 -4.29 -7.69
C TYR A 2 9.43 -5.13 -8.89
N THR A 3 8.89 -4.93 -10.06
CA THR A 3 9.42 -5.45 -11.34
C THR A 3 10.54 -4.56 -11.93
N GLN A 4 10.84 -3.44 -11.27
CA GLN A 4 11.91 -2.51 -11.63
C GLN A 4 12.76 -2.22 -10.40
N ALA A 5 14.02 -1.81 -10.60
CA ALA A 5 14.92 -1.47 -9.50
C ALA A 5 14.64 -0.09 -8.87
N ASP A 6 13.76 0.75 -9.47
CA ASP A 6 13.30 2.02 -8.87
C ASP A 6 12.28 1.77 -7.76
N ASN A 7 12.73 1.16 -6.68
CA ASN A 7 12.01 0.91 -5.44
C ASN A 7 12.97 1.02 -4.25
N PHE A 8 12.46 0.97 -3.01
CA PHE A 8 13.28 1.19 -1.83
C PHE A 8 14.38 0.14 -1.60
N THR A 9 14.31 -1.03 -2.25
CA THR A 9 15.34 -2.08 -2.16
C THR A 9 16.48 -1.89 -3.15
N GLY A 10 16.26 -1.15 -4.24
CA GLY A 10 17.20 -0.99 -5.33
C GLY A 10 17.35 -2.25 -6.21
N GLU A 11 16.49 -3.27 -6.01
CA GLU A 11 16.56 -4.56 -6.70
C GLU A 11 15.23 -4.88 -7.41
N VAL A 12 15.31 -5.65 -8.50
CA VAL A 12 14.15 -6.29 -9.14
C VAL A 12 13.77 -7.50 -8.30
N LEU A 13 12.56 -7.51 -7.76
CA LEU A 13 12.07 -8.58 -6.87
C LEU A 13 11.12 -9.55 -7.56
N TYR A 14 10.47 -9.12 -8.63
CA TYR A 14 9.56 -9.92 -9.44
C TYR A 14 10.02 -9.96 -10.90
N ASP A 15 10.19 -11.15 -11.43
CA ASP A 15 10.47 -11.37 -12.85
C ASP A 15 9.13 -11.40 -13.62
N ASN A 16 8.95 -10.50 -14.59
CA ASN A 16 7.82 -10.49 -15.53
C ASN A 16 6.40 -10.45 -14.93
N LEU A 17 6.23 -9.97 -13.69
CA LEU A 17 4.92 -9.83 -13.08
C LEU A 17 4.22 -8.56 -13.63
N THR A 18 3.16 -8.74 -14.39
CA THR A 18 2.37 -7.65 -15.00
C THR A 18 1.01 -7.44 -14.32
N GLU A 19 0.58 -8.37 -13.49
CA GLU A 19 -0.72 -8.37 -12.84
C GLU A 19 -0.59 -8.37 -11.31
N ALA A 20 -1.55 -7.73 -10.64
CA ALA A 20 -1.67 -7.75 -9.19
C ALA A 20 -2.61 -8.89 -8.75
N TYR A 21 -2.16 -9.73 -7.84
CA TYR A 21 -2.96 -10.82 -7.27
C TYR A 21 -3.36 -10.50 -5.83
N LEU A 22 -4.57 -10.91 -5.45
CA LEU A 22 -5.10 -10.78 -4.08
C LEU A 22 -5.85 -12.06 -3.70
N HIS A 23 -6.03 -12.27 -2.40
CA HIS A 23 -7.03 -13.23 -1.93
C HIS A 23 -8.42 -12.77 -2.42
N PRO A 24 -9.32 -13.67 -2.87
CA PRO A 24 -10.63 -13.29 -3.39
C PRO A 24 -11.42 -12.33 -2.51
N ASP A 25 -11.44 -12.54 -1.19
CA ASP A 25 -12.14 -11.65 -0.26
C ASP A 25 -11.62 -10.20 -0.32
N ALA A 26 -10.30 -10.03 -0.36
CA ALA A 26 -9.68 -8.70 -0.49
C ALA A 26 -9.88 -8.11 -1.89
N ALA A 27 -9.88 -8.94 -2.94
CA ALA A 27 -10.15 -8.50 -4.30
C ALA A 27 -11.59 -7.98 -4.47
N TYR A 28 -12.59 -8.69 -3.93
CA TYR A 28 -13.98 -8.22 -3.94
C TYR A 28 -14.13 -6.88 -3.19
N ALA A 29 -13.51 -6.75 -2.02
CA ALA A 29 -13.52 -5.50 -1.29
C ALA A 29 -12.86 -4.36 -2.09
N LEU A 30 -11.76 -4.63 -2.80
CA LEU A 30 -11.09 -3.63 -3.63
C LEU A 30 -11.95 -3.17 -4.82
N ILE A 31 -12.74 -4.08 -5.42
CA ILE A 31 -13.74 -3.72 -6.44
C ILE A 31 -14.77 -2.75 -5.86
N GLU A 32 -15.23 -2.95 -4.62
CA GLU A 32 -16.15 -2.02 -3.96
C GLU A 32 -15.51 -0.65 -3.68
N ALA A 33 -14.22 -0.61 -3.30
CA ALA A 33 -13.47 0.64 -3.18
C ALA A 33 -13.40 1.40 -4.53
N GLN A 34 -13.13 0.68 -5.63
CA GLN A 34 -13.13 1.28 -6.98
C GLN A 34 -14.52 1.81 -7.37
N LYS A 35 -15.61 1.09 -7.05
CA LYS A 35 -16.97 1.57 -7.26
C LYS A 35 -17.28 2.81 -6.43
N ALA A 36 -16.85 2.83 -5.16
CA ALA A 36 -16.99 4.00 -4.29
C ALA A 36 -16.26 5.23 -4.86
N LEU A 37 -15.03 5.05 -5.35
CA LEU A 37 -14.28 6.11 -6.01
C LEU A 37 -15.01 6.63 -7.27
N LYS A 38 -15.50 5.72 -8.13
CA LYS A 38 -16.22 6.09 -9.36
C LYS A 38 -17.53 6.85 -9.10
N ARG A 39 -18.20 6.59 -7.97
CA ARG A 39 -19.40 7.38 -7.56
C ARG A 39 -19.05 8.83 -7.23
N LEU A 40 -17.87 9.10 -6.67
CA LEU A 40 -17.43 10.44 -6.29
C LEU A 40 -16.74 11.17 -7.45
N TYR A 41 -15.88 10.43 -8.18
CA TYR A 41 -15.08 10.94 -9.29
C TYR A 41 -15.09 9.93 -10.44
N PRO A 42 -16.03 10.02 -11.39
CA PRO A 42 -16.21 9.03 -12.46
C PRO A 42 -14.97 8.81 -13.34
N SER A 43 -14.12 9.84 -13.48
CA SER A 43 -12.90 9.77 -14.27
C SER A 43 -11.69 9.16 -13.53
N TYR A 44 -11.74 9.04 -12.19
CA TYR A 44 -10.61 8.53 -11.40
C TYR A 44 -10.63 7.00 -11.31
N SER A 45 -9.45 6.40 -11.16
CA SER A 45 -9.29 4.96 -10.94
C SER A 45 -8.24 4.70 -9.86
N LEU A 46 -8.39 3.59 -9.16
CA LEU A 46 -7.35 3.08 -8.27
C LEU A 46 -6.18 2.53 -9.10
N ILE A 47 -4.95 2.78 -8.65
CA ILE A 47 -3.72 2.21 -9.23
C ILE A 47 -2.98 1.41 -8.16
N ILE A 48 -2.70 0.12 -8.44
CA ILE A 48 -2.05 -0.80 -7.51
C ILE A 48 -0.54 -0.81 -7.78
N TYR A 49 0.25 -0.64 -6.73
CA TYR A 49 1.71 -0.71 -6.76
C TYR A 49 2.25 -2.04 -6.24
N ASP A 50 1.64 -2.62 -5.19
CA ASP A 50 1.91 -3.97 -4.71
C ASP A 50 0.65 -4.60 -4.09
N ALA A 51 0.61 -5.95 -4.09
CA ALA A 51 -0.55 -6.70 -3.60
C ALA A 51 -0.09 -8.01 -2.92
N ALA A 52 -0.43 -9.19 -3.44
CA ALA A 52 0.06 -10.44 -2.92
C ALA A 52 1.59 -10.55 -3.11
N ARG A 53 2.29 -10.83 -2.02
CA ARG A 53 3.75 -10.92 -1.98
C ARG A 53 4.18 -12.26 -1.42
N PRO A 54 4.83 -13.14 -2.20
CA PRO A 54 5.37 -14.40 -1.69
C PRO A 54 6.35 -14.19 -0.54
N MET A 55 6.42 -15.15 0.38
CA MET A 55 7.39 -15.11 1.50
C MET A 55 8.83 -15.13 1.03
N SER A 56 9.11 -15.74 -0.13
CA SER A 56 10.43 -15.71 -0.77
C SER A 56 10.86 -14.26 -1.09
N VAL A 57 9.94 -13.44 -1.62
CA VAL A 57 10.18 -12.02 -1.91
C VAL A 57 10.27 -11.21 -0.62
N GLN A 58 9.42 -11.49 0.36
CA GLN A 58 9.48 -10.84 1.68
C GLN A 58 10.85 -11.04 2.36
N LYS A 59 11.45 -12.22 2.22
CA LYS A 59 12.80 -12.52 2.72
C LYS A 59 13.87 -11.68 2.01
N LYS A 60 13.78 -11.51 0.69
CA LYS A 60 14.70 -10.63 -0.07
C LYS A 60 14.59 -9.20 0.45
N MET A 61 13.38 -8.61 0.52
CA MET A 61 13.15 -7.28 1.07
C MET A 61 13.71 -7.11 2.48
N TRP A 62 13.44 -8.06 3.37
CA TRP A 62 13.94 -8.03 4.74
C TRP A 62 15.47 -8.02 4.80
N ASN A 63 16.13 -8.80 3.96
CA ASN A 63 17.59 -8.86 3.91
C ASN A 63 18.24 -7.54 3.51
N VAL A 64 17.57 -6.74 2.70
CA VAL A 64 18.04 -5.39 2.34
C VAL A 64 17.97 -4.43 3.52
N VAL A 65 16.88 -4.50 4.33
CA VAL A 65 16.63 -3.50 5.37
C VAL A 65 17.09 -3.91 6.77
N LYS A 66 17.32 -5.22 7.02
CA LYS A 66 17.80 -5.68 8.33
C LYS A 66 19.11 -4.99 8.68
N GLY A 67 19.20 -4.46 9.92
CA GLY A 67 20.36 -3.71 10.37
C GLY A 67 20.39 -2.23 9.97
N THR A 68 19.38 -1.74 9.24
CA THR A 68 19.19 -0.31 8.93
C THR A 68 18.01 0.26 9.71
N SER A 69 17.86 1.60 9.77
CA SER A 69 16.69 2.26 10.37
C SER A 69 15.37 1.95 9.65
N LYS A 70 15.43 1.45 8.42
CA LYS A 70 14.27 1.11 7.58
C LYS A 70 13.61 -0.22 7.95
N TYR A 71 14.25 -1.07 8.79
CA TYR A 71 13.72 -2.38 9.17
C TYR A 71 12.31 -2.33 9.76
N LYS A 72 11.95 -1.22 10.40
CA LYS A 72 10.63 -1.03 11.02
C LYS A 72 9.46 -0.94 10.03
N TYR A 73 9.75 -0.63 8.76
CA TYR A 73 8.75 -0.54 7.69
C TYR A 73 8.53 -1.87 6.95
N VAL A 74 9.38 -2.85 7.17
CA VAL A 74 9.29 -4.15 6.49
C VAL A 74 8.97 -5.25 7.49
N SER A 75 7.89 -5.98 7.26
CA SER A 75 7.47 -7.08 8.13
C SER A 75 8.52 -8.19 8.17
N ASN A 76 8.90 -8.61 9.39
CA ASN A 76 9.92 -9.65 9.58
C ASN A 76 9.38 -11.02 9.13
N PRO A 77 10.00 -11.68 8.13
CA PRO A 77 9.54 -12.96 7.61
C PRO A 77 9.64 -14.09 8.64
N ASN A 78 10.60 -14.04 9.58
CA ASN A 78 10.74 -15.04 10.65
C ASN A 78 9.63 -14.95 11.71
N ARG A 79 8.81 -13.89 11.68
CA ARG A 79 7.62 -13.70 12.53
C ARG A 79 6.31 -13.87 11.74
N GLY A 80 6.36 -14.55 10.59
CA GLY A 80 5.19 -14.82 9.74
C GLY A 80 4.84 -13.69 8.77
N GLY A 81 5.80 -12.82 8.41
CA GLY A 81 5.60 -11.79 7.40
C GLY A 81 4.54 -10.73 7.73
N GLY A 82 3.99 -10.11 6.72
CA GLY A 82 2.91 -9.12 6.76
C GLY A 82 1.65 -9.58 6.01
N LEU A 83 0.64 -8.70 5.89
CA LEU A 83 -0.63 -9.07 5.25
C LEU A 83 -0.53 -9.20 3.73
N HIS A 84 0.44 -8.58 3.07
CA HIS A 84 0.78 -8.88 1.67
C HIS A 84 1.11 -10.36 1.46
N ASN A 85 1.72 -11.01 2.45
CA ASN A 85 2.09 -12.42 2.35
C ASN A 85 0.91 -13.40 2.46
N TYR A 86 -0.29 -12.89 2.70
CA TYR A 86 -1.56 -13.60 2.63
C TYR A 86 -2.42 -13.14 1.43
N GLY A 87 -1.96 -12.16 0.64
CA GLY A 87 -2.77 -11.49 -0.36
C GLY A 87 -3.90 -10.64 0.24
N LEU A 88 -3.71 -10.11 1.45
CA LEU A 88 -4.70 -9.38 2.24
C LEU A 88 -4.30 -7.92 2.51
N ALA A 89 -3.32 -7.41 1.79
CA ALA A 89 -2.94 -6.00 1.81
C ALA A 89 -2.65 -5.50 0.40
N VAL A 90 -2.80 -4.20 0.21
CA VAL A 90 -2.47 -3.49 -1.04
C VAL A 90 -1.70 -2.22 -0.74
N ASP A 91 -0.72 -1.93 -1.61
CA ASP A 91 -0.10 -0.62 -1.75
C ASP A 91 -0.72 0.04 -2.98
N ILE A 92 -1.43 1.17 -2.77
CA ILE A 92 -2.38 1.69 -3.75
C ILE A 92 -2.43 3.22 -3.73
N SER A 93 -2.78 3.82 -4.86
CA SER A 93 -3.06 5.24 -5.02
C SER A 93 -4.26 5.47 -5.93
N ILE A 94 -4.51 6.73 -6.30
CA ILE A 94 -5.52 7.14 -7.26
C ILE A 94 -4.81 7.71 -8.48
N GLN A 95 -5.33 7.42 -9.67
CA GLN A 95 -4.94 8.05 -10.92
C GLN A 95 -6.12 8.77 -11.56
N ASP A 96 -5.82 9.82 -12.32
CA ASP A 96 -6.80 10.60 -13.09
C ASP A 96 -7.22 9.91 -14.40
N SER A 97 -8.00 10.62 -15.23
CA SER A 97 -8.46 10.12 -16.54
C SER A 97 -7.36 9.92 -17.56
N LEU A 98 -6.19 10.51 -17.35
CA LEU A 98 -5.00 10.37 -18.20
C LEU A 98 -4.05 9.28 -17.72
N GLY A 99 -4.43 8.57 -16.63
CA GLY A 99 -3.59 7.55 -16.00
C GLY A 99 -2.45 8.14 -15.15
N GLN A 100 -2.47 9.45 -14.86
CA GLN A 100 -1.46 10.08 -14.03
C GLN A 100 -1.82 9.93 -12.55
N PRO A 101 -0.91 9.41 -11.70
CA PRO A 101 -1.15 9.34 -10.27
C PRO A 101 -1.41 10.73 -9.67
N LEU A 102 -2.43 10.84 -8.83
CA LEU A 102 -2.68 12.07 -8.08
C LEU A 102 -1.50 12.35 -7.14
N PRO A 103 -1.15 13.64 -6.95
CA PRO A 103 -0.09 14.00 -6.01
C PRO A 103 -0.51 13.64 -4.57
N MET A 104 0.37 12.93 -3.86
CA MET A 104 0.15 12.43 -2.49
C MET A 104 1.19 12.97 -1.49
N GLY A 105 2.02 13.95 -1.86
CA GLY A 105 3.07 14.53 -1.02
C GLY A 105 4.36 13.72 -0.94
N THR A 106 4.27 12.40 -1.11
CA THR A 106 5.44 11.52 -1.25
C THR A 106 5.14 10.43 -2.29
N LYS A 107 6.18 9.83 -2.83
CA LYS A 107 6.04 8.58 -3.60
C LYS A 107 5.58 7.43 -2.68
N VAL A 108 5.00 6.40 -3.26
CA VAL A 108 4.85 5.09 -2.61
C VAL A 108 6.25 4.58 -2.22
N ASP A 109 6.38 3.86 -1.12
CA ASP A 109 7.66 3.41 -0.54
C ASP A 109 8.62 4.51 -0.05
N HIS A 110 8.16 5.74 0.06
CA HIS A 110 8.92 6.79 0.71
C HIS A 110 8.89 6.60 2.23
N LEU A 111 9.85 5.84 2.76
CA LEU A 111 9.92 5.40 4.16
C LEU A 111 10.41 6.52 5.07
N SER A 112 9.58 7.54 5.27
CA SER A 112 9.85 8.73 6.09
C SER A 112 8.62 9.17 6.89
N MET A 113 8.80 10.15 7.77
CA MET A 113 7.70 10.74 8.56
C MET A 113 6.64 11.42 7.69
N GLU A 114 7.03 11.95 6.53
CA GLU A 114 6.12 12.58 5.57
C GLU A 114 5.12 11.59 4.94
N ALA A 115 5.43 10.29 4.99
CA ALA A 115 4.51 9.24 4.54
C ALA A 115 3.44 8.88 5.59
N HIS A 116 3.63 9.28 6.86
CA HIS A 116 2.68 8.97 7.93
C HIS A 116 1.38 9.75 7.76
N ILE A 117 0.28 9.16 8.22
CA ILE A 117 -1.05 9.76 8.18
C ILE A 117 -1.49 10.35 9.53
N THR A 118 -0.64 10.30 10.53
CA THR A 118 -0.96 10.67 11.92
C THR A 118 -0.96 12.17 12.16
N ASP A 119 -0.20 12.94 11.37
CA ASP A 119 -0.12 14.41 11.49
C ASP A 119 -0.04 15.11 10.12
N GLU A 120 -0.98 14.81 9.25
CA GLU A 120 -1.05 15.44 7.92
C GLU A 120 -1.36 16.95 7.99
N ILE A 121 -2.07 17.41 9.04
CA ILE A 121 -2.31 18.84 9.26
C ILE A 121 -1.00 19.55 9.60
N GLY A 122 -0.17 18.97 10.47
CA GLY A 122 1.16 19.48 10.78
C GLY A 122 2.08 19.51 9.57
N LEU A 123 2.03 18.49 8.70
CA LEU A 123 2.80 18.49 7.45
C LEU A 123 2.39 19.63 6.52
N VAL A 124 1.09 19.92 6.40
CA VAL A 124 0.60 21.07 5.60
C VAL A 124 1.04 22.39 6.22
N HIS A 125 0.86 22.55 7.52
CA HIS A 125 1.27 23.79 8.22
C HIS A 125 2.76 24.10 8.06
N ASN A 126 3.60 23.05 8.05
CA ASN A 126 5.04 23.17 7.91
C ASN A 126 5.53 23.21 6.44
N GLY A 127 4.63 23.29 5.46
CA GLY A 127 4.95 23.35 4.03
C GLY A 127 5.56 22.07 3.44
N LYS A 128 5.43 20.93 4.16
CA LYS A 128 5.93 19.61 3.71
C LYS A 128 4.93 18.82 2.88
N MET A 129 3.69 19.27 2.85
CA MET A 129 2.59 18.72 2.08
C MET A 129 1.65 19.86 1.68
N SER A 130 1.09 19.85 0.50
CA SER A 130 0.02 20.77 0.11
C SER A 130 -1.35 20.28 0.64
N GLU A 131 -2.31 21.19 0.76
CA GLU A 131 -3.68 20.81 1.13
C GLU A 131 -4.31 19.89 0.06
N THR A 132 -3.98 20.08 -1.23
CA THR A 132 -4.43 19.20 -2.32
C THR A 132 -3.94 17.76 -2.12
N GLU A 133 -2.68 17.56 -1.79
CA GLU A 133 -2.10 16.24 -1.52
C GLU A 133 -2.75 15.58 -0.30
N ARG A 134 -3.01 16.37 0.74
CA ARG A 134 -3.75 15.91 1.93
C ARG A 134 -5.18 15.48 1.56
N GLN A 135 -5.92 16.25 0.75
CA GLN A 135 -7.25 15.89 0.30
C GLN A 135 -7.26 14.63 -0.55
N ASN A 136 -6.26 14.43 -1.42
CA ASN A 136 -6.11 13.20 -2.20
C ASN A 136 -5.90 11.97 -1.30
N ARG A 137 -5.06 12.06 -0.24
CA ARG A 137 -4.91 11.00 0.76
C ARG A 137 -6.20 10.74 1.53
N LEU A 138 -6.94 11.79 1.89
CA LEU A 138 -8.24 11.65 2.57
C LEU A 138 -9.27 10.94 1.68
N LEU A 139 -9.32 11.28 0.39
CA LEU A 139 -10.19 10.61 -0.59
C LEU A 139 -9.84 9.11 -0.69
N LEU A 140 -8.56 8.77 -0.84
CA LEU A 140 -8.11 7.39 -0.90
C LEU A 140 -8.53 6.61 0.37
N ARG A 141 -8.24 7.15 1.56
CA ARG A 141 -8.64 6.52 2.82
C ARG A 141 -10.14 6.36 2.97
N LYS A 142 -10.92 7.34 2.51
CA LYS A 142 -12.38 7.30 2.55
C LYS A 142 -12.92 6.09 1.77
N VAL A 143 -12.54 5.96 0.51
CA VAL A 143 -13.06 4.88 -0.36
C VAL A 143 -12.56 3.50 0.08
N MET A 144 -11.31 3.41 0.52
CA MET A 144 -10.75 2.16 1.05
C MET A 144 -11.41 1.73 2.36
N LYS A 145 -11.66 2.68 3.27
CA LYS A 145 -12.37 2.41 4.54
C LYS A 145 -13.83 2.01 4.30
N GLU A 146 -14.52 2.64 3.37
CA GLU A 146 -15.89 2.30 2.98
C GLU A 146 -15.98 0.85 2.50
N ALA A 147 -14.96 0.36 1.83
CA ALA A 147 -14.83 -1.02 1.37
C ALA A 147 -14.30 -2.01 2.43
N GLY A 148 -14.09 -1.57 3.68
CA GLY A 148 -13.67 -2.42 4.79
C GLY A 148 -12.17 -2.51 5.03
N PHE A 149 -11.34 -1.85 4.23
CA PHE A 149 -9.89 -1.79 4.46
C PHE A 149 -9.51 -0.86 5.61
N ARG A 150 -8.33 -1.11 6.19
CA ARG A 150 -7.74 -0.35 7.29
C ARG A 150 -6.40 0.23 6.85
N ALA A 151 -6.27 1.56 6.93
CA ALA A 151 -5.02 2.25 6.63
C ALA A 151 -3.94 1.93 7.68
N LEU A 152 -2.69 1.86 7.25
CA LEU A 152 -1.52 1.76 8.12
C LEU A 152 -1.06 3.18 8.52
N PRO A 153 -0.88 3.49 9.81
CA PRO A 153 -0.51 4.84 10.25
C PRO A 153 0.81 5.38 9.69
N SER A 154 1.78 4.52 9.40
CA SER A 154 3.12 4.89 8.92
C SER A 154 3.23 5.03 7.39
N GLU A 155 2.19 4.66 6.64
CA GLU A 155 2.26 4.56 5.17
C GLU A 155 0.90 4.92 4.57
N TRP A 156 0.78 6.07 3.90
CA TRP A 156 -0.48 6.56 3.36
C TRP A 156 -1.07 5.66 2.24
N TRP A 157 -0.22 4.88 1.56
CA TRP A 157 -0.58 3.98 0.46
C TRP A 157 -1.02 2.59 0.89
N HIS A 158 -0.66 2.17 2.13
CA HIS A 158 -0.83 0.79 2.59
C HIS A 158 -2.18 0.56 3.28
N PHE A 159 -2.90 -0.44 2.81
CA PHE A 159 -4.21 -0.82 3.35
C PHE A 159 -4.30 -2.31 3.61
N ASN A 160 -4.75 -2.66 4.81
CA ASN A 160 -4.96 -4.03 5.27
C ASN A 160 -6.44 -4.40 5.20
N PHE A 161 -6.78 -5.56 4.61
CA PHE A 161 -8.16 -6.07 4.54
C PHE A 161 -8.66 -6.55 5.91
N CYS A 162 -7.81 -7.15 6.73
CA CYS A 162 -8.15 -7.62 8.07
C CYS A 162 -7.01 -7.39 9.07
N SER A 163 -7.19 -7.83 10.33
CA SER A 163 -6.11 -7.86 11.30
C SER A 163 -5.16 -9.04 11.05
N ARG A 164 -3.93 -8.93 11.56
CA ARG A 164 -2.93 -9.99 11.46
C ARG A 164 -3.37 -11.29 12.14
N ASP A 165 -4.10 -11.20 13.25
CA ASP A 165 -4.59 -12.37 13.96
C ASP A 165 -5.68 -13.10 13.18
N VAL A 166 -6.59 -12.36 12.55
CA VAL A 166 -7.58 -12.93 11.62
C VAL A 166 -6.90 -13.60 10.43
N ALA A 167 -5.87 -12.95 9.87
CA ALA A 167 -5.12 -13.52 8.74
C ALA A 167 -4.49 -14.86 9.11
N LYS A 168 -3.81 -14.94 10.25
CA LYS A 168 -3.18 -16.18 10.72
C LYS A 168 -4.17 -17.32 11.00
N GLN A 169 -5.36 -16.99 11.45
CA GLN A 169 -6.39 -17.99 11.78
C GLN A 169 -7.12 -18.52 10.53
N LYS A 170 -7.35 -17.68 9.53
CA LYS A 170 -8.29 -17.98 8.44
C LYS A 170 -7.63 -18.16 7.08
N TYR A 171 -6.41 -17.69 6.88
CA TYR A 171 -5.77 -17.61 5.57
C TYR A 171 -4.40 -18.29 5.56
N LYS A 172 -3.93 -18.67 4.38
CA LYS A 172 -2.63 -19.31 4.21
C LYS A 172 -1.60 -18.31 3.70
N LEU A 173 -0.37 -18.42 4.19
CA LEU A 173 0.77 -17.71 3.64
C LEU A 173 1.05 -18.15 2.20
N ILE A 174 1.42 -17.21 1.36
CA ILE A 174 1.94 -17.45 0.01
C ILE A 174 3.44 -17.78 0.16
N PRO A 175 3.90 -18.97 -0.26
CA PRO A 175 5.28 -19.46 -0.07
C PRO A 175 6.37 -18.62 -0.75
#